data_cbedd5220fd160f0ceee581e7b9a8f47
#
_entry.id   cbedd5220fd160f0ceee581e7b9a8f47
#
_cell.length_a   1.000
_cell.length_b   1.000
_cell.length_c   1.000
_cell.angle_alpha   90.00
_cell.angle_beta   90.00
_cell.angle_gamma   90.00
#
_symmetry.space_group_name_H-M   'P 1'
#
loop_
_entity.id
_entity.type
_entity.pdbx_description
1 polymer ?
#
loop_
_entity_poly.entity_id
_entity_poly.type
_entity_poly.pdbx_seq_one_letter_code
_entity_poly.pdbx_strand_id
1 'polypeptide(L)'
;VPESADAERVLRQLANSGHDVIFTTSFGYMNPTNKVAKEFPNVKFEHATGYKREHPNVSTYAARFYEGRTILGTIAGTMTKSNVIGYVASFPIPEVIRGINSFTLAAQKVNPNIKTKIVWAFTWYDPGKEAEAAKALIDQGADVIAQHTDSTAIVQIAEKAGVYAFGQASDMDKFAPKAVLTSVENNWGPY
;
A
#
# COMPACT_ATOMS: atom_id res chain seq x y z
N VAL A 1 2.91 10.95 13.14
CA VAL A 1 1.64 11.17 13.88
C VAL A 1 0.65 10.10 13.46
N PRO A 2 -0.04 9.43 14.40
CA PRO A 2 -1.08 8.46 14.04
C PRO A 2 -2.22 9.09 13.23
N GLU A 3 -2.89 8.29 12.39
CA GLU A 3 -4.12 8.68 11.67
C GLU A 3 -5.30 8.78 12.64
N SER A 4 -5.28 9.79 13.51
CA SER A 4 -6.21 9.98 14.63
C SER A 4 -6.57 11.46 14.78
N ALA A 5 -7.31 11.81 15.83
CA ALA A 5 -7.61 13.20 16.21
C ALA A 5 -6.34 14.06 16.43
N ASP A 6 -5.21 13.46 16.76
CA ASP A 6 -3.92 14.16 16.88
C ASP A 6 -3.43 14.76 15.54
N ALA A 7 -3.82 14.20 14.41
CA ALA A 7 -3.47 14.74 13.11
C ALA A 7 -3.96 16.19 12.94
N GLU A 8 -5.21 16.48 13.31
CA GLU A 8 -5.74 17.84 13.24
C GLU A 8 -4.94 18.82 14.13
N ARG A 9 -4.60 18.40 15.33
CA ARG A 9 -3.83 19.22 16.27
C ARG A 9 -2.45 19.56 15.69
N VAL A 10 -1.76 18.56 15.16
CA VAL A 10 -0.41 18.76 14.58
C VAL A 10 -0.47 19.60 13.31
N LEU A 11 -1.46 19.40 12.44
CA LEU A 11 -1.65 20.22 11.25
C LEU A 11 -1.90 21.70 11.60
N ARG A 12 -2.74 21.98 12.62
CA ARG A 12 -2.92 23.34 13.12
C ARG A 12 -1.64 23.94 13.69
N GLN A 13 -0.84 23.15 14.42
CA GLN A 13 0.44 23.61 14.93
C GLN A 13 1.40 24.00 13.81
N LEU A 14 1.51 23.18 12.77
CA LEU A 14 2.35 23.47 11.60
C LEU A 14 1.88 24.75 10.89
N ALA A 15 0.58 24.88 10.63
CA ALA A 15 0.03 26.07 10.00
C ALA A 15 0.26 27.34 10.83
N ASN A 16 0.06 27.28 12.17
CA ASN A 16 0.29 28.40 13.07
C ASN A 16 1.78 28.74 13.23
N SER A 17 2.70 27.81 13.00
CA SER A 17 4.15 28.04 13.08
C SER A 17 4.76 28.62 11.80
N GLY A 18 3.94 29.03 10.84
CA GLY A 18 4.37 29.74 9.64
C GLY A 18 4.80 28.85 8.47
N HIS A 19 4.33 27.62 8.42
CA HIS A 19 4.54 26.77 7.25
C HIS A 19 3.56 27.16 6.13
N ASP A 20 4.07 27.51 4.97
CA ASP A 20 3.28 27.89 3.80
C ASP A 20 2.73 26.69 3.04
N VAL A 21 3.44 25.56 3.11
CA VAL A 21 3.07 24.30 2.46
C VAL A 21 3.18 23.16 3.46
N ILE A 22 2.14 22.33 3.54
CA ILE A 22 2.07 21.16 4.44
C ILE A 22 1.70 19.92 3.64
N PHE A 23 2.59 18.92 3.65
CA PHE A 23 2.35 17.60 3.07
C PHE A 23 1.72 16.66 4.10
N THR A 24 0.62 16.00 3.72
CA THR A 24 -0.04 14.97 4.51
C THR A 24 0.02 13.65 3.75
N THR A 25 0.84 12.72 4.23
CA THR A 25 1.39 11.61 3.43
C THR A 25 0.70 10.27 3.67
N SER A 26 -0.54 10.26 4.17
CA SER A 26 -1.31 9.04 4.37
C SER A 26 -2.80 9.26 4.14
N PHE A 27 -3.51 8.22 3.67
CA PHE A 27 -4.94 8.26 3.35
C PHE A 27 -5.80 8.76 4.52
N GLY A 28 -5.51 8.32 5.74
CA GLY A 28 -6.28 8.69 6.93
C GLY A 28 -6.20 10.17 7.32
N TYR A 29 -5.26 10.94 6.76
CA TYR A 29 -5.21 12.38 6.94
C TYR A 29 -6.17 13.17 6.05
N MET A 30 -6.95 12.52 5.19
CA MET A 30 -7.84 13.19 4.24
C MET A 30 -8.83 14.14 4.90
N ASN A 31 -9.57 13.68 5.91
CA ASN A 31 -10.54 14.51 6.61
C ASN A 31 -9.86 15.57 7.50
N PRO A 32 -8.83 15.24 8.32
CA PRO A 32 -8.04 16.22 9.05
C PRO A 32 -7.49 17.35 8.18
N THR A 33 -6.93 17.01 7.00
CA THR A 33 -6.37 18.00 6.07
C THR A 33 -7.44 18.96 5.59
N ASN A 34 -8.58 18.48 5.09
CA ASN A 34 -9.65 19.34 4.61
C ASN A 34 -10.23 20.23 5.72
N LYS A 35 -10.37 19.70 6.94
CA LYS A 35 -10.87 20.46 8.08
C LYS A 35 -9.93 21.60 8.45
N VAL A 36 -8.62 21.35 8.55
CA VAL A 36 -7.62 22.37 8.90
C VAL A 36 -7.41 23.35 7.75
N ALA A 37 -7.45 22.91 6.49
CA ALA A 37 -7.33 23.79 5.34
C ALA A 37 -8.39 24.89 5.29
N LYS A 38 -9.59 24.61 5.76
CA LYS A 38 -10.66 25.61 5.91
C LYS A 38 -10.29 26.76 6.86
N GLU A 39 -9.55 26.44 7.90
CA GLU A 39 -9.14 27.39 8.95
C GLU A 39 -7.94 28.26 8.48
N PHE A 40 -7.14 27.75 7.55
CA PHE A 40 -5.89 28.36 7.07
C PHE A 40 -5.87 28.53 5.53
N PRO A 41 -6.67 29.43 4.97
CA PRO A 41 -6.84 29.53 3.51
C PRO A 41 -5.57 29.92 2.74
N ASN A 42 -4.59 30.53 3.40
CA ASN A 42 -3.32 30.94 2.80
C ASN A 42 -2.25 29.82 2.81
N VAL A 43 -2.42 28.80 3.62
CA VAL A 43 -1.53 27.62 3.67
C VAL A 43 -1.95 26.63 2.59
N LYS A 44 -1.00 26.07 1.85
CA LYS A 44 -1.22 25.03 0.86
C LYS A 44 -1.08 23.65 1.49
N PHE A 45 -2.03 22.78 1.23
CA PHE A 45 -2.04 21.40 1.72
C PHE A 45 -1.95 20.43 0.54
N GLU A 46 -0.94 19.59 0.58
CA GLU A 46 -0.68 18.55 -0.42
C GLU A 46 -0.94 17.18 0.21
N HIS A 47 -2.05 16.55 -0.17
CA HIS A 47 -2.50 15.32 0.47
C HIS A 47 -2.26 14.10 -0.44
N ALA A 48 -1.45 13.15 0.04
CA ALA A 48 -1.19 11.89 -0.66
C ALA A 48 -2.38 10.93 -0.57
N THR A 49 -2.72 10.31 -1.71
CA THR A 49 -3.65 9.18 -1.85
C THR A 49 -5.12 9.45 -1.54
N GLY A 50 -5.47 10.68 -1.09
CA GLY A 50 -6.85 11.08 -0.88
C GLY A 50 -7.58 11.45 -2.17
N TYR A 51 -8.90 11.64 -2.06
CA TYR A 51 -9.75 12.06 -3.18
C TYR A 51 -10.58 13.32 -2.87
N LYS A 52 -10.61 13.80 -1.62
CA LYS A 52 -11.35 14.99 -1.24
C LYS A 52 -10.49 16.23 -1.40
N ARG A 53 -11.05 17.23 -2.11
CA ARG A 53 -10.51 18.57 -2.28
C ARG A 53 -11.63 19.56 -2.03
N GLU A 54 -11.99 19.76 -0.76
CA GLU A 54 -13.16 20.57 -0.35
C GLU A 54 -12.83 22.06 -0.31
N HIS A 55 -11.54 22.44 -0.37
CA HIS A 55 -11.07 23.82 -0.30
C HIS A 55 -10.02 24.09 -1.41
N PRO A 56 -9.94 25.33 -1.92
CA PRO A 56 -9.07 25.69 -3.04
C PRO A 56 -7.56 25.57 -2.72
N ASN A 57 -7.21 25.50 -1.45
CA ASN A 57 -5.84 25.34 -0.96
C ASN A 57 -5.47 23.88 -0.65
N VAL A 58 -6.29 22.91 -1.07
CA VAL A 58 -6.00 21.48 -0.95
C VAL A 58 -5.78 20.86 -2.32
N SER A 59 -4.61 20.27 -2.53
CA SER A 59 -4.32 19.38 -3.65
C SER A 59 -4.27 17.93 -3.19
N THR A 60 -4.47 17.00 -4.10
CA THR A 60 -4.28 15.57 -3.86
C THR A 60 -3.38 14.98 -4.93
N TYR A 61 -2.46 14.11 -4.52
CA TYR A 61 -1.57 13.40 -5.42
C TYR A 61 -1.50 11.91 -5.06
N ALA A 62 -1.19 11.07 -6.03
CA ALA A 62 -1.09 9.62 -5.81
C ALA A 62 -0.18 8.97 -6.85
N ALA A 63 0.51 7.91 -6.46
CA ALA A 63 1.15 7.01 -7.41
C ALA A 63 0.10 6.08 -8.04
N ARG A 64 0.38 5.62 -9.25
CA ARG A 64 -0.47 4.65 -9.97
C ARG A 64 -0.13 3.22 -9.57
N PHE A 65 -0.31 2.89 -8.30
CA PHE A 65 0.02 1.58 -7.73
C PHE A 65 -0.52 0.41 -8.55
N TYR A 66 -1.72 0.56 -9.13
CA TYR A 66 -2.37 -0.48 -9.91
C TYR A 66 -1.61 -0.87 -11.19
N GLU A 67 -0.79 0.03 -11.77
CA GLU A 67 0.06 -0.27 -12.93
C GLU A 67 1.15 -1.27 -12.52
N GLY A 68 1.87 -0.98 -11.43
CA GLY A 68 2.82 -1.92 -10.84
C GLY A 68 2.15 -3.25 -10.45
N ARG A 69 0.96 -3.20 -9.84
CA ARG A 69 0.19 -4.42 -9.50
C ARG A 69 -0.17 -5.27 -10.72
N THR A 70 -0.42 -4.66 -11.87
CA THR A 70 -0.66 -5.40 -13.13
C THR A 70 0.57 -6.20 -13.54
N ILE A 71 1.76 -5.60 -13.41
CA ILE A 71 3.04 -6.29 -13.70
C ILE A 71 3.24 -7.44 -12.71
N LEU A 72 3.09 -7.17 -11.40
CA LEU A 72 3.23 -8.20 -10.36
C LEU A 72 2.23 -9.35 -10.57
N GLY A 73 0.99 -9.05 -10.96
CA GLY A 73 -0.02 -10.07 -11.25
C GLY A 73 0.38 -10.97 -12.42
N THR A 74 0.95 -10.41 -13.48
CA THR A 74 1.45 -11.19 -14.63
C THR A 74 2.60 -12.11 -14.18
N ILE A 75 3.54 -11.60 -13.39
CA ILE A 75 4.64 -12.39 -12.84
C ILE A 75 4.11 -13.50 -11.92
N ALA A 76 3.20 -13.17 -10.99
CA ALA A 76 2.57 -14.14 -10.09
C ALA A 76 1.86 -15.24 -10.84
N GLY A 77 1.11 -14.89 -11.90
CA GLY A 77 0.42 -15.84 -12.76
C GLY A 77 1.36 -16.81 -13.48
N THR A 78 2.55 -16.34 -13.82
CA THR A 78 3.58 -17.16 -14.48
C THR A 78 4.34 -18.05 -13.48
N MET A 79 4.55 -17.57 -12.26
CA MET A 79 5.39 -18.21 -11.26
C MET A 79 4.65 -19.20 -10.35
N THR A 80 3.35 -18.99 -10.13
CA THR A 80 2.56 -19.87 -9.25
C THR A 80 2.47 -21.30 -9.82
N LYS A 81 2.61 -22.27 -8.93
CA LYS A 81 2.42 -23.70 -9.22
C LYS A 81 1.12 -24.23 -8.59
N SER A 82 0.71 -23.62 -7.48
CA SER A 82 -0.51 -24.01 -6.76
C SER A 82 -1.79 -23.43 -7.37
N ASN A 83 -1.67 -22.44 -8.26
CA ASN A 83 -2.79 -21.61 -8.74
C ASN A 83 -3.48 -20.80 -7.62
N VAL A 84 -2.84 -20.68 -6.45
CA VAL A 84 -3.29 -19.86 -5.33
C VAL A 84 -2.23 -18.80 -5.06
N ILE A 85 -2.61 -17.53 -5.26
CA ILE A 85 -1.76 -16.40 -4.94
C ILE A 85 -2.36 -15.64 -3.75
N GLY A 86 -1.50 -15.09 -2.90
CA GLY A 86 -1.89 -14.37 -1.69
C GLY A 86 -1.75 -12.87 -1.86
N TYR A 87 -2.61 -12.12 -1.18
CA TYR A 87 -2.52 -10.67 -1.09
C TYR A 87 -2.74 -10.22 0.36
N VAL A 88 -1.71 -9.67 1.01
CA VAL A 88 -1.86 -9.01 2.29
C VAL A 88 -2.27 -7.57 2.04
N ALA A 89 -3.47 -7.22 2.45
CA ALA A 89 -4.07 -5.91 2.21
C ALA A 89 -4.16 -5.09 3.50
N SER A 90 -3.94 -3.77 3.40
CA SER A 90 -4.03 -2.85 4.53
C SER A 90 -5.48 -2.54 4.92
N PHE A 91 -6.13 -1.66 4.17
CA PHE A 91 -7.51 -1.23 4.43
C PHE A 91 -8.37 -1.35 3.17
N PRO A 92 -9.69 -1.62 3.29
CA PRO A 92 -10.59 -1.75 2.14
C PRO A 92 -10.97 -0.39 1.53
N ILE A 93 -9.97 0.37 1.11
CA ILE A 93 -10.10 1.67 0.44
C ILE A 93 -9.96 1.53 -1.08
N PRO A 94 -10.43 2.49 -1.88
CA PRO A 94 -10.45 2.39 -3.34
C PRO A 94 -9.08 2.09 -3.97
N GLU A 95 -8.01 2.66 -3.44
CA GLU A 95 -6.63 2.42 -3.91
C GLU A 95 -6.23 0.96 -3.76
N VAL A 96 -6.44 0.38 -2.58
CA VAL A 96 -6.06 -1.00 -2.27
C VAL A 96 -6.90 -1.99 -3.06
N ILE A 97 -8.22 -1.77 -3.11
CA ILE A 97 -9.16 -2.63 -3.88
C ILE A 97 -8.80 -2.61 -5.37
N ARG A 98 -8.48 -1.44 -5.93
CA ARG A 98 -8.04 -1.31 -7.33
C ARG A 98 -6.74 -2.09 -7.58
N GLY A 99 -5.80 -2.03 -6.63
CA GLY A 99 -4.55 -2.79 -6.68
C GLY A 99 -4.79 -4.30 -6.69
N ILE A 100 -5.64 -4.80 -5.80
CA ILE A 100 -6.04 -6.21 -5.74
C ILE A 100 -6.67 -6.67 -7.06
N ASN A 101 -7.61 -5.87 -7.59
CA ASN A 101 -8.29 -6.17 -8.83
C ASN A 101 -7.30 -6.23 -10.01
N SER A 102 -6.40 -5.25 -10.13
CA SER A 102 -5.39 -5.22 -11.19
C SER A 102 -4.45 -6.42 -11.11
N PHE A 103 -3.99 -6.77 -9.92
CA PHE A 103 -3.15 -7.94 -9.66
C PHE A 103 -3.85 -9.24 -10.05
N THR A 104 -5.08 -9.43 -9.58
CA THR A 104 -5.88 -10.65 -9.83
C THR A 104 -6.19 -10.80 -11.30
N LEU A 105 -6.69 -9.75 -11.96
CA LEU A 105 -7.04 -9.80 -13.38
C LEU A 105 -5.83 -10.06 -14.26
N ALA A 106 -4.66 -9.50 -13.93
CA ALA A 106 -3.43 -9.76 -14.67
C ALA A 106 -2.96 -11.21 -14.51
N ALA A 107 -3.01 -11.76 -13.29
CA ALA A 107 -2.68 -13.15 -13.04
C ALA A 107 -3.64 -14.11 -13.78
N GLN A 108 -4.94 -13.82 -13.76
CA GLN A 108 -5.95 -14.61 -14.45
C GLN A 108 -5.88 -14.54 -15.98
N LYS A 109 -5.31 -13.47 -16.55
CA LYS A 109 -4.98 -13.42 -17.99
C LYS A 109 -3.90 -14.42 -18.37
N VAL A 110 -2.97 -14.73 -17.48
CA VAL A 110 -1.94 -15.75 -17.67
C VAL A 110 -2.55 -17.15 -17.49
N ASN A 111 -3.28 -17.34 -16.39
CA ASN A 111 -3.94 -18.60 -16.08
C ASN A 111 -5.30 -18.35 -15.41
N PRO A 112 -6.43 -18.63 -16.12
CA PRO A 112 -7.78 -18.38 -15.61
C PRO A 112 -8.16 -19.15 -14.33
N ASN A 113 -7.42 -20.23 -14.00
CA ASN A 113 -7.69 -21.05 -12.83
C ASN A 113 -7.12 -20.44 -11.53
N ILE A 114 -6.35 -19.35 -11.62
CA ILE A 114 -5.74 -18.71 -10.46
C ILE A 114 -6.81 -18.10 -9.55
N LYS A 115 -6.63 -18.36 -8.25
CA LYS A 115 -7.44 -17.79 -7.17
C LYS A 115 -6.57 -16.87 -6.34
N THR A 116 -6.99 -15.62 -6.19
CA THR A 116 -6.37 -14.68 -5.25
C THR A 116 -7.06 -14.79 -3.90
N LYS A 117 -6.29 -15.12 -2.85
CA LYS A 117 -6.75 -15.06 -1.45
C LYS A 117 -6.26 -13.78 -0.81
N ILE A 118 -7.12 -13.14 -0.01
CA ILE A 118 -6.84 -11.83 0.59
C ILE A 118 -6.96 -11.95 2.10
N VAL A 119 -5.98 -11.41 2.82
CA VAL A 119 -6.07 -11.18 4.26
C VAL A 119 -5.93 -9.68 4.52
N TRP A 120 -6.91 -9.11 5.22
CA TRP A 120 -6.91 -7.71 5.62
C TRP A 120 -6.19 -7.56 6.96
N ALA A 121 -5.04 -6.88 6.97
CA ALA A 121 -4.25 -6.63 8.18
C ALA A 121 -4.77 -5.45 9.00
N PHE A 122 -5.59 -4.56 8.40
CA PHE A 122 -6.11 -3.34 9.01
C PHE A 122 -5.02 -2.46 9.64
N THR A 123 -3.89 -2.39 8.95
CA THR A 123 -2.75 -1.54 9.29
C THR A 123 -1.96 -1.19 8.04
N TRP A 124 -1.21 -0.09 8.05
CA TRP A 124 -0.19 0.20 7.04
C TRP A 124 1.14 -0.45 7.41
N TYR A 125 1.48 -0.45 8.69
CA TYR A 125 2.74 -0.98 9.20
C TYR A 125 2.54 -1.64 10.56
N ASP A 126 2.60 -2.96 10.60
CA ASP A 126 2.61 -3.78 11.81
C ASP A 126 3.26 -5.13 11.45
N PRO A 127 4.59 -5.27 11.67
CA PRO A 127 5.31 -6.49 11.28
C PRO A 127 4.72 -7.79 11.85
N GLY A 128 4.11 -7.73 13.04
CA GLY A 128 3.46 -8.89 13.68
C GLY A 128 2.22 -9.33 12.90
N LYS A 129 1.27 -8.42 12.70
CA LYS A 129 0.03 -8.69 11.94
C LYS A 129 0.33 -9.08 10.49
N GLU A 130 1.30 -8.42 9.87
CA GLU A 130 1.69 -8.70 8.50
C GLU A 130 2.29 -10.10 8.36
N ALA A 131 3.14 -10.52 9.31
CA ALA A 131 3.70 -11.87 9.36
C ALA A 131 2.61 -12.94 9.56
N GLU A 132 1.64 -12.70 10.45
CA GLU A 132 0.50 -13.59 10.68
C GLU A 132 -0.38 -13.70 9.42
N ALA A 133 -0.64 -12.58 8.74
CA ALA A 133 -1.41 -12.56 7.50
C ALA A 133 -0.71 -13.35 6.39
N ALA A 134 0.61 -13.20 6.24
CA ALA A 134 1.39 -13.96 5.27
C ALA A 134 1.35 -15.47 5.55
N LYS A 135 1.54 -15.88 6.82
CA LYS A 135 1.42 -17.28 7.23
C LYS A 135 0.05 -17.86 6.91
N ALA A 136 -1.03 -17.13 7.25
CA ALA A 136 -2.39 -17.58 7.00
C ALA A 136 -2.67 -17.79 5.49
N LEU A 137 -2.07 -16.99 4.61
CA LEU A 137 -2.16 -17.16 3.16
C LEU A 137 -1.38 -18.38 2.68
N ILE A 138 -0.15 -18.57 3.20
CA ILE A 138 0.71 -19.72 2.88
C ILE A 138 0.04 -21.03 3.33
N ASP A 139 -0.50 -21.07 4.53
CA ASP A 139 -1.22 -22.22 5.07
C ASP A 139 -2.46 -22.57 4.23
N GLN A 140 -3.01 -21.60 3.54
CA GLN A 140 -4.12 -21.78 2.59
C GLN A 140 -3.66 -22.14 1.17
N GLY A 141 -2.36 -22.42 0.97
CA GLY A 141 -1.79 -22.90 -0.27
C GLY A 141 -1.28 -21.80 -1.22
N ALA A 142 -1.18 -20.54 -0.77
CA ALA A 142 -0.57 -19.51 -1.58
C ALA A 142 0.95 -19.73 -1.69
N ASP A 143 1.47 -19.74 -2.91
CA ASP A 143 2.90 -19.92 -3.21
C ASP A 143 3.56 -18.66 -3.80
N VAL A 144 2.78 -17.59 -3.99
CA VAL A 144 3.25 -16.24 -4.35
C VAL A 144 2.45 -15.21 -3.54
N ILE A 145 3.13 -14.34 -2.81
CA ILE A 145 2.49 -13.36 -1.92
C ILE A 145 2.79 -11.93 -2.39
N ALA A 146 1.74 -11.15 -2.58
CA ALA A 146 1.80 -9.70 -2.75
C ALA A 146 1.33 -8.98 -1.50
N GLN A 147 1.75 -7.73 -1.32
CA GLN A 147 1.38 -6.92 -0.17
C GLN A 147 1.03 -5.48 -0.55
N HIS A 148 0.18 -4.85 0.27
CA HIS A 148 -0.05 -3.42 0.30
C HIS A 148 0.01 -2.92 1.75
N THR A 149 1.06 -3.34 2.42
CA THR A 149 1.53 -2.96 3.75
C THR A 149 3.03 -2.74 3.66
N ASP A 150 3.65 -2.09 4.63
CA ASP A 150 4.96 -1.46 4.44
C ASP A 150 6.12 -2.17 5.14
N SER A 151 5.87 -3.23 5.93
CA SER A 151 6.96 -3.95 6.60
C SER A 151 7.60 -5.01 5.71
N THR A 152 8.81 -5.37 6.03
CA THR A 152 9.54 -6.45 5.38
C THR A 152 9.18 -7.85 5.92
N ALA A 153 8.29 -7.93 6.91
CA ALA A 153 7.94 -9.19 7.57
C ALA A 153 7.36 -10.22 6.59
N ILE A 154 6.54 -9.77 5.63
CA ILE A 154 5.89 -10.66 4.66
C ILE A 154 6.91 -11.36 3.77
N VAL A 155 7.86 -10.62 3.19
CA VAL A 155 8.89 -11.21 2.33
C VAL A 155 9.79 -12.15 3.10
N GLN A 156 10.11 -11.85 4.37
CA GLN A 156 10.89 -12.72 5.24
C GLN A 156 10.16 -14.02 5.61
N ILE A 157 8.84 -13.95 5.84
CA ILE A 157 8.01 -15.15 6.08
C ILE A 157 7.91 -15.99 4.81
N ALA A 158 7.74 -15.37 3.64
CA ALA A 158 7.72 -16.06 2.37
C ALA A 158 9.04 -16.83 2.13
N GLU A 159 10.20 -16.21 2.39
CA GLU A 159 11.49 -16.86 2.25
C GLU A 159 11.66 -18.06 3.20
N LYS A 160 11.27 -17.90 4.45
CA LYS A 160 11.30 -19.01 5.43
C LYS A 160 10.41 -20.20 5.02
N ALA A 161 9.31 -19.91 4.34
CA ALA A 161 8.37 -20.92 3.87
C ALA A 161 8.73 -21.48 2.49
N GLY A 162 9.74 -20.93 1.81
CA GLY A 162 10.15 -21.35 0.47
C GLY A 162 9.16 -20.98 -0.64
N VAL A 163 8.37 -19.91 -0.43
CA VAL A 163 7.44 -19.34 -1.42
C VAL A 163 7.92 -17.98 -1.91
N TYR A 164 7.36 -17.50 -3.01
CA TYR A 164 7.74 -16.21 -3.59
C TYR A 164 6.94 -15.04 -3.00
N ALA A 165 7.54 -13.84 -3.06
CA ALA A 165 6.89 -12.61 -2.64
C ALA A 165 7.31 -11.42 -3.51
N PHE A 166 6.59 -10.30 -3.32
CA PHE A 166 6.90 -9.02 -3.95
C PHE A 166 7.14 -7.95 -2.90
N GLY A 167 8.12 -7.08 -3.15
CA GLY A 167 8.36 -5.89 -2.33
C GLY A 167 7.32 -4.79 -2.61
N GLN A 168 7.11 -3.94 -1.60
CA GLN A 168 6.16 -2.83 -1.63
C GLN A 168 6.86 -1.52 -1.29
N ALA A 169 6.65 -0.50 -2.13
CA ALA A 169 7.09 0.88 -1.99
C ALA A 169 8.63 1.09 -1.88
N SER A 170 9.38 0.02 -1.74
CA SER A 170 10.85 0.02 -1.71
C SER A 170 11.38 -1.33 -2.19
N ASP A 171 12.65 -1.35 -2.59
CA ASP A 171 13.32 -2.60 -2.89
C ASP A 171 13.55 -3.42 -1.62
N MET A 172 12.93 -4.61 -1.58
CA MET A 172 12.97 -5.51 -0.43
C MET A 172 13.85 -6.74 -0.66
N ASP A 173 14.57 -6.84 -1.76
CA ASP A 173 15.37 -8.03 -2.12
C ASP A 173 16.41 -8.39 -1.05
N LYS A 174 17.08 -7.41 -0.48
CA LYS A 174 18.08 -7.60 0.59
C LYS A 174 17.53 -8.23 1.86
N PHE A 175 16.22 -8.20 2.09
CA PHE A 175 15.58 -8.78 3.27
C PHE A 175 15.13 -10.23 3.06
N ALA A 176 14.96 -10.63 1.80
CA ALA A 176 14.53 -11.97 1.41
C ALA A 176 14.95 -12.29 -0.03
N PRO A 177 16.28 -12.42 -0.29
CA PRO A 177 16.83 -12.51 -1.65
C PRO A 177 16.41 -13.76 -2.43
N LYS A 178 15.91 -14.78 -1.74
CA LYS A 178 15.43 -16.03 -2.39
C LYS A 178 13.94 -16.02 -2.65
N ALA A 179 13.18 -15.13 -2.01
CA ALA A 179 11.73 -15.05 -2.12
C ALA A 179 11.29 -13.88 -2.99
N VAL A 180 11.96 -12.73 -2.91
CA VAL A 180 11.55 -11.51 -3.64
C VAL A 180 11.83 -11.66 -5.12
N LEU A 181 10.76 -11.68 -5.93
CA LEU A 181 10.86 -11.75 -7.39
C LEU A 181 11.16 -10.37 -7.98
N THR A 182 10.56 -9.34 -7.42
CA THR A 182 10.76 -7.92 -7.73
C THR A 182 10.02 -7.06 -6.72
N SER A 183 10.26 -5.75 -6.76
CA SER A 183 9.57 -4.76 -5.92
C SER A 183 8.90 -3.69 -6.77
N VAL A 184 7.80 -3.11 -6.29
CA VAL A 184 7.20 -1.90 -6.88
C VAL A 184 7.65 -0.71 -6.07
N GLU A 185 8.35 0.20 -6.71
CA GLU A 185 8.82 1.44 -6.12
C GLU A 185 7.99 2.64 -6.56
N ASN A 186 7.86 3.62 -5.68
CA ASN A 186 7.17 4.87 -5.97
C ASN A 186 8.19 6.00 -6.11
N ASN A 187 8.28 6.59 -7.28
CA ASN A 187 9.14 7.75 -7.50
C ASN A 187 8.38 9.05 -7.21
N TRP A 188 8.47 9.53 -5.97
CA TRP A 188 7.84 10.78 -5.53
C TRP A 188 8.67 12.03 -5.86
N GLY A 189 9.95 11.86 -6.23
CA GLY A 189 10.87 12.97 -6.46
C GLY A 189 10.42 14.00 -7.52
N PRO A 190 9.77 13.61 -8.61
CA PRO A 190 9.27 14.56 -9.60
C PRO A 190 8.12 15.45 -9.14
N TYR A 191 7.37 15.04 -8.10
CA TYR A 191 6.28 15.83 -7.53
C TYR A 191 6.79 16.88 -6.56
#